data_02c4b862b4c478ac57383705872f6c29
#
_entry.id   02c4b862b4c478ac57383705872f6c29
#
_cell.length_a   1.000
_cell.length_b   1.000
_cell.length_c   1.000
_cell.angle_alpha   90.00
_cell.angle_beta   90.00
_cell.angle_gamma   90.00
#
_symmetry.space_group_name_H-M   'P 1'
#
loop_
_entity.id
_entity.type
_entity.pdbx_description
1 polymer ?
#
loop_
_entity_poly.entity_id
_entity_poly.type
_entity_poly.pdbx_seq_one_letter_code
_entity_poly.pdbx_strand_id
1 'polypeptide(L)'
;PFIKVPIAKAKIYFKQKDKFKVESKGIAILPKQGMSDLTGFLSNEKKYSAVLGEAKTINEHKTRLISILPTDENSEIILAKVYISTSEDLIYRTVLTTKSSGTVSIDYEYNLNKKYGLPNKMTFTVDIKKFKMPKSVASDIRNNDKQKKYKDNEKGTIVLTFSNYLVNKGISDDVFKKD
;
A
#
# COMPACT_ATOMS: atom_id res chain seq x y z
N PRO A 1 19.00 5.74 -6.98
CA PRO A 1 19.33 6.57 -5.83
C PRO A 1 18.36 6.26 -4.69
N PHE A 2 18.89 5.92 -3.50
CA PHE A 2 18.07 5.66 -2.33
C PHE A 2 17.81 7.00 -1.63
N ILE A 3 16.56 7.43 -1.60
CA ILE A 3 16.14 8.51 -0.72
C ILE A 3 16.06 7.91 0.68
N LYS A 4 17.01 8.24 1.56
CA LYS A 4 16.94 7.88 2.97
C LYS A 4 15.90 8.78 3.64
N VAL A 5 14.72 8.25 3.85
CA VAL A 5 13.71 8.90 4.68
C VAL A 5 13.98 8.53 6.13
N PRO A 6 13.88 9.47 7.07
CA PRO A 6 14.02 9.15 8.48
C PRO A 6 13.02 8.08 8.89
N ILE A 7 13.46 7.12 9.71
CA ILE A 7 12.63 6.03 10.21
C ILE A 7 11.54 6.64 11.10
N ALA A 8 10.32 6.64 10.63
CA ALA A 8 9.17 7.04 11.41
C ALA A 8 8.50 5.80 12.03
N LYS A 9 8.16 5.88 13.32
CA LYS A 9 7.35 4.86 13.98
C LYS A 9 5.88 5.26 13.88
N ALA A 10 5.03 4.35 13.44
CA ALA A 10 3.60 4.57 13.35
C ALA A 10 2.84 3.43 14.02
N LYS A 11 1.66 3.75 14.56
CA LYS A 11 0.66 2.77 14.97
C LYS A 11 -0.46 2.79 13.95
N ILE A 12 -0.85 1.61 13.48
CA ILE A 12 -1.95 1.44 12.54
C ILE A 12 -3.05 0.68 13.28
N TYR A 13 -4.23 1.26 13.30
CA TYR A 13 -5.43 0.67 13.89
C TYR A 13 -6.38 0.30 12.76
N PHE A 14 -6.84 -0.94 12.79
CA PHE A 14 -7.84 -1.44 11.87
C PHE A 14 -8.95 -2.15 12.65
N LYS A 15 -10.20 -1.83 12.35
CA LYS A 15 -11.37 -2.51 12.90
C LYS A 15 -12.36 -2.75 11.76
N GLN A 16 -13.00 -3.91 11.79
CA GLN A 16 -14.01 -4.31 10.80
C GLN A 16 -15.04 -3.19 10.55
N LYS A 17 -15.58 -3.09 9.35
CA LYS A 17 -16.43 -2.02 8.82
C LYS A 17 -15.68 -0.72 8.52
N ASP A 18 -14.49 -0.85 7.88
CA ASP A 18 -13.71 0.25 7.28
C ASP A 18 -13.14 1.30 8.27
N LYS A 19 -13.05 0.96 9.55
CA LYS A 19 -12.41 1.85 10.52
C LYS A 19 -10.88 1.68 10.43
N PHE A 20 -10.22 2.73 9.99
CA PHE A 20 -8.78 2.79 9.82
C PHE A 20 -8.23 4.09 10.39
N LYS A 21 -7.22 4.02 11.24
CA LYS A 21 -6.49 5.20 11.77
C LYS A 21 -5.00 4.91 11.81
N VAL A 22 -4.22 5.91 11.45
CA VAL A 22 -2.76 5.89 11.58
C VAL A 22 -2.35 7.00 12.54
N GLU A 23 -1.62 6.64 13.57
CA GLU A 23 -0.94 7.56 14.48
C GLU A 23 0.56 7.47 14.26
N SER A 24 1.21 8.59 13.98
CA SER A 24 2.65 8.64 13.83
C SER A 24 3.25 9.80 14.62
N LYS A 25 4.38 9.54 15.28
CA LYS A 25 5.24 10.60 15.83
C LYS A 25 6.32 10.89 14.80
N GLY A 26 6.22 12.04 14.13
CA GLY A 26 7.12 12.44 13.05
C GLY A 26 6.50 12.31 11.65
N ILE A 27 7.34 12.41 10.63
CA ILE A 27 6.91 12.36 9.22
C ILE A 27 6.75 10.89 8.83
N ALA A 28 5.54 10.37 8.90
CA ALA A 28 5.23 9.06 8.33
C ALA A 28 4.84 9.24 6.85
N ILE A 29 5.72 8.82 5.96
CA ILE A 29 5.38 8.65 4.55
C ILE A 29 4.65 7.32 4.44
N LEU A 30 3.38 7.33 4.78
CA LEU A 30 2.49 6.23 4.42
C LEU A 30 1.86 6.60 3.09
N PRO A 31 1.91 5.73 2.09
CA PRO A 31 1.15 5.91 0.85
C PRO A 31 -0.33 5.84 1.19
N LYS A 32 -0.90 6.96 1.66
CA LYS A 32 -2.35 7.03 2.00
C LYS A 32 -3.22 6.59 0.82
N GLN A 33 -2.75 6.89 -0.39
CA GLN A 33 -3.44 6.62 -1.65
C GLN A 33 -3.28 5.19 -2.17
N GLY A 34 -2.87 4.23 -1.44
CA GLY A 34 -2.76 2.85 -1.94
C GLY A 34 -3.33 1.83 -0.98
N MET A 35 -3.20 2.08 0.33
CA MET A 35 -3.65 1.11 1.34
C MET A 35 -5.09 1.31 1.76
N SER A 36 -5.48 2.55 2.12
CA SER A 36 -6.86 2.84 2.55
C SER A 36 -7.84 2.72 1.40
N ASP A 37 -7.44 3.19 0.21
CA ASP A 37 -8.32 3.20 -0.94
C ASP A 37 -8.56 1.79 -1.49
N LEU A 38 -7.53 0.94 -1.51
CA LEU A 38 -7.69 -0.44 -1.95
C LEU A 38 -8.57 -1.25 -0.98
N THR A 39 -8.36 -1.11 0.33
CA THR A 39 -9.15 -1.83 1.33
C THR A 39 -10.62 -1.41 1.29
N GLY A 40 -10.90 -0.10 1.26
CA GLY A 40 -12.26 0.43 1.15
C GLY A 40 -12.93 0.09 -0.20
N PHE A 41 -12.13 -0.03 -1.26
CA PHE A 41 -12.59 -0.42 -2.58
C PHE A 41 -12.96 -1.90 -2.62
N LEU A 42 -12.11 -2.79 -2.10
CA LEU A 42 -12.34 -4.23 -2.09
C LEU A 42 -13.42 -4.69 -1.10
N SER A 43 -13.73 -3.87 -0.10
CA SER A 43 -14.79 -4.20 0.88
C SER A 43 -16.21 -4.14 0.32
N ASN A 44 -16.41 -3.61 -0.90
CA ASN A 44 -17.71 -3.51 -1.53
C ASN A 44 -17.69 -4.10 -2.96
N GLU A 45 -18.18 -5.32 -3.10
CA GLU A 45 -18.23 -6.07 -4.35
C GLU A 45 -18.95 -5.34 -5.50
N LYS A 46 -19.89 -4.46 -5.18
CA LYS A 46 -20.65 -3.69 -6.20
C LYS A 46 -19.82 -2.59 -6.84
N LYS A 47 -18.67 -2.27 -6.28
CA LYS A 47 -17.80 -1.18 -6.76
C LYS A 47 -16.78 -1.63 -7.81
N TYR A 48 -16.70 -2.93 -8.11
CA TYR A 48 -15.71 -3.43 -9.06
C TYR A 48 -16.17 -4.69 -9.81
N SER A 49 -15.50 -4.94 -10.91
CA SER A 49 -15.52 -6.22 -11.61
C SER A 49 -14.17 -6.89 -11.46
N ALA A 50 -14.15 -8.19 -11.24
CA ALA A 50 -12.93 -8.97 -11.10
C ALA A 50 -12.80 -9.97 -12.25
N VAL A 51 -11.62 -10.01 -12.88
CA VAL A 51 -11.31 -10.92 -13.98
C VAL A 51 -10.13 -11.80 -13.59
N LEU A 52 -10.34 -13.10 -13.67
CA LEU A 52 -9.30 -14.09 -13.41
C LEU A 52 -8.32 -14.11 -14.59
N GLY A 53 -7.03 -13.96 -14.28
CA GLY A 53 -5.94 -13.98 -15.25
C GLY A 53 -5.07 -15.23 -15.14
N GLU A 54 -3.88 -15.13 -15.70
CA GLU A 54 -2.90 -16.23 -15.77
C GLU A 54 -2.22 -16.52 -14.44
N ALA A 55 -1.66 -17.73 -14.35
CA ALA A 55 -0.76 -18.09 -13.28
C ALA A 55 0.60 -17.41 -13.46
N LYS A 56 1.18 -16.91 -12.38
CA LYS A 56 2.51 -16.29 -12.38
C LYS A 56 3.24 -16.57 -11.08
N THR A 57 4.54 -16.77 -11.16
CA THR A 57 5.39 -16.88 -9.97
C THR A 57 5.81 -15.48 -9.52
N ILE A 58 5.53 -15.12 -8.26
CA ILE A 58 5.93 -13.88 -7.61
C ILE A 58 6.74 -14.23 -6.37
N ASN A 59 8.00 -13.79 -6.31
CA ASN A 59 8.89 -14.05 -5.17
C ASN A 59 8.86 -15.54 -4.74
N GLU A 60 9.03 -16.45 -5.70
CA GLU A 60 9.02 -17.92 -5.54
C GLU A 60 7.63 -18.54 -5.22
N HIS A 61 6.59 -17.75 -5.02
CA HIS A 61 5.24 -18.22 -4.78
C HIS A 61 4.44 -18.35 -6.07
N LYS A 62 3.81 -19.51 -6.25
CA LYS A 62 2.83 -19.72 -7.34
C LYS A 62 1.58 -18.91 -7.05
N THR A 63 1.28 -17.95 -7.91
CA THR A 63 0.13 -17.06 -7.76
C THR A 63 -0.76 -17.08 -8.99
N ARG A 64 -1.99 -16.64 -8.80
CA ARG A 64 -2.95 -16.34 -9.86
C ARG A 64 -3.20 -14.83 -9.88
N LEU A 65 -3.17 -14.25 -11.07
CA LEU A 65 -3.54 -12.86 -11.29
C LEU A 65 -5.04 -12.70 -11.18
N ILE A 66 -5.49 -11.68 -10.45
CA ILE A 66 -6.85 -11.16 -10.50
C ILE A 66 -6.76 -9.68 -10.89
N SER A 67 -7.38 -9.33 -12.02
CA SER A 67 -7.51 -7.94 -12.46
C SER A 67 -8.84 -7.39 -11.97
N ILE A 68 -8.79 -6.27 -11.24
CA ILE A 68 -9.93 -5.64 -10.59
C ILE A 68 -10.13 -4.26 -11.22
N LEU A 69 -11.29 -4.04 -11.81
CA LEU A 69 -11.66 -2.80 -12.48
C LEU A 69 -12.81 -2.14 -11.73
N PRO A 70 -12.69 -0.85 -11.38
CA PRO A 70 -13.78 -0.08 -10.81
C PRO A 70 -14.98 -0.02 -11.75
N THR A 71 -16.20 -0.04 -11.18
CA THR A 71 -17.44 0.23 -11.92
C THR A 71 -17.76 1.73 -11.97
N ASP A 72 -17.17 2.53 -11.08
CA ASP A 72 -17.34 3.98 -11.04
C ASP A 72 -16.24 4.66 -11.88
N GLU A 73 -16.62 5.37 -12.92
CA GLU A 73 -15.71 6.14 -13.79
C GLU A 73 -14.96 7.25 -13.04
N ASN A 74 -15.50 7.74 -11.92
CA ASN A 74 -14.85 8.72 -11.06
C ASN A 74 -13.85 8.11 -10.09
N SER A 75 -13.72 6.80 -10.03
CA SER A 75 -12.73 6.14 -9.20
C SER A 75 -11.32 6.68 -9.45
N GLU A 76 -10.55 6.91 -8.38
CA GLU A 76 -9.11 7.22 -8.46
C GLU A 76 -8.31 6.03 -8.97
N ILE A 77 -8.76 4.82 -8.65
CA ILE A 77 -8.16 3.57 -9.16
C ILE A 77 -8.67 3.33 -10.59
N ILE A 78 -7.76 3.13 -11.52
CA ILE A 78 -8.05 2.72 -12.91
C ILE A 78 -8.06 1.19 -13.01
N LEU A 79 -7.08 0.54 -12.39
CA LEU A 79 -6.88 -0.91 -12.43
C LEU A 79 -6.09 -1.35 -11.20
N ALA A 80 -6.52 -2.42 -10.55
CA ALA A 80 -5.73 -3.14 -9.59
C ALA A 80 -5.45 -4.56 -10.11
N LYS A 81 -4.17 -4.96 -10.11
CA LYS A 81 -3.72 -6.32 -10.40
C LYS A 81 -3.26 -6.94 -9.09
N VAL A 82 -3.92 -8.01 -8.66
CA VAL A 82 -3.64 -8.68 -7.39
C VAL A 82 -3.14 -10.10 -7.70
N TYR A 83 -1.98 -10.45 -7.16
CA TYR A 83 -1.38 -11.77 -7.32
C TYR A 83 -1.57 -12.54 -6.02
N ILE A 84 -2.46 -13.53 -6.05
CA ILE A 84 -2.87 -14.33 -4.88
C ILE A 84 -2.27 -15.73 -5.00
N SER A 85 -1.65 -16.21 -3.92
CA SER A 85 -1.18 -17.59 -3.86
C SER A 85 -2.34 -18.57 -3.98
N THR A 86 -2.16 -19.58 -4.80
CA THR A 86 -3.17 -20.63 -5.02
C THR A 86 -3.22 -21.68 -3.90
N SER A 87 -2.24 -21.69 -3.00
CA SER A 87 -2.13 -22.66 -1.90
C SER A 87 -2.36 -22.05 -0.52
N GLU A 88 -2.28 -20.71 -0.40
CA GLU A 88 -2.25 -20.03 0.90
C GLU A 88 -3.31 -18.93 1.03
N ASP A 89 -3.99 -18.59 -0.06
CA ASP A 89 -4.95 -17.47 -0.16
C ASP A 89 -4.37 -16.11 0.29
N LEU A 90 -3.05 -15.93 0.09
CA LEU A 90 -2.33 -14.72 0.45
C LEU A 90 -1.95 -13.90 -0.77
N ILE A 91 -2.02 -12.58 -0.63
CA ILE A 91 -1.59 -11.62 -1.66
C ILE A 91 -0.07 -11.45 -1.56
N TYR A 92 0.68 -11.79 -2.61
CA TYR A 92 2.12 -11.58 -2.67
C TYR A 92 2.53 -10.32 -3.43
N ARG A 93 1.68 -9.84 -4.34
CA ARG A 93 1.88 -8.56 -5.03
C ARG A 93 0.57 -7.90 -5.38
N THR A 94 0.53 -6.59 -5.25
CA THR A 94 -0.53 -5.74 -5.81
C THR A 94 0.10 -4.69 -6.70
N VAL A 95 -0.46 -4.46 -7.88
CA VAL A 95 -0.08 -3.37 -8.77
C VAL A 95 -1.31 -2.49 -8.98
N LEU A 96 -1.24 -1.25 -8.48
CA LEU A 96 -2.30 -0.27 -8.60
C LEU A 96 -1.94 0.75 -9.66
N THR A 97 -2.84 0.98 -10.61
CA THR A 97 -2.77 2.09 -11.55
C THR A 97 -3.82 3.11 -11.17
N THR A 98 -3.42 4.34 -10.92
CA THR A 98 -4.28 5.43 -10.46
C THR A 98 -4.24 6.61 -11.41
N LYS A 99 -5.25 7.48 -11.35
CA LYS A 99 -5.34 8.70 -12.17
C LYS A 99 -4.28 9.72 -11.78
N SER A 100 -4.07 9.92 -10.49
CA SER A 100 -3.25 11.01 -9.97
C SER A 100 -1.80 10.64 -9.67
N SER A 101 -1.50 9.39 -9.32
CA SER A 101 -0.19 8.96 -8.81
C SER A 101 0.54 7.94 -9.70
N GLY A 102 -0.07 7.60 -10.86
CA GLY A 102 0.49 6.61 -11.78
C GLY A 102 0.40 5.18 -11.22
N THR A 103 1.44 4.39 -11.44
CA THR A 103 1.45 2.98 -11.04
C THR A 103 2.29 2.78 -9.78
N VAL A 104 1.71 2.10 -8.80
CA VAL A 104 2.34 1.69 -7.54
C VAL A 104 2.34 0.17 -7.47
N SER A 105 3.51 -0.45 -7.25
CA SER A 105 3.61 -1.87 -6.96
C SER A 105 3.86 -2.07 -5.47
N ILE A 106 3.21 -3.05 -4.87
CA ILE A 106 3.32 -3.40 -3.45
C ILE A 106 3.64 -4.89 -3.38
N ASP A 107 4.80 -5.23 -2.84
CA ASP A 107 5.18 -6.59 -2.52
C ASP A 107 4.96 -6.88 -1.04
N TYR A 108 4.45 -8.07 -0.71
CA TYR A 108 4.11 -8.49 0.64
C TYR A 108 4.98 -9.67 1.05
N GLU A 109 5.55 -9.58 2.25
CA GLU A 109 6.29 -10.66 2.90
C GLU A 109 5.58 -11.04 4.20
N TYR A 110 5.42 -12.35 4.43
CA TYR A 110 4.68 -12.89 5.59
C TYR A 110 5.61 -13.71 6.48
N ASN A 111 5.34 -13.67 7.80
CA ASN A 111 6.04 -14.43 8.81
C ASN A 111 5.03 -14.88 9.91
N LEU A 112 5.29 -14.55 11.16
CA LEU A 112 4.55 -15.04 12.34
C LEU A 112 3.04 -14.84 12.30
N ASN A 113 2.56 -13.79 11.62
CA ASN A 113 1.14 -13.46 11.53
C ASN A 113 0.49 -13.88 10.20
N LYS A 114 1.16 -14.73 9.44
CA LYS A 114 0.72 -15.26 8.15
C LYS A 114 -0.69 -15.87 8.21
N LYS A 115 -1.02 -16.60 9.27
CA LYS A 115 -2.35 -17.22 9.49
C LYS A 115 -3.50 -16.20 9.55
N TYR A 116 -3.21 -14.94 9.79
CA TYR A 116 -4.20 -13.84 9.78
C TYR A 116 -4.16 -13.02 8.49
N GLY A 117 -3.35 -13.41 7.51
CA GLY A 117 -3.13 -12.63 6.29
C GLY A 117 -2.37 -11.32 6.54
N LEU A 118 -1.65 -11.20 7.65
CA LEU A 118 -0.95 -9.97 8.04
C LEU A 118 0.53 -10.05 7.67
N PRO A 119 1.00 -9.17 6.75
CA PRO A 119 2.38 -9.16 6.32
C PRO A 119 3.30 -8.58 7.41
N ASN A 120 4.50 -9.12 7.54
CA ASN A 120 5.54 -8.51 8.36
C ASN A 120 6.30 -7.41 7.64
N LYS A 121 6.25 -7.38 6.30
CA LYS A 121 6.89 -6.33 5.50
C LYS A 121 6.08 -6.05 4.24
N MET A 122 6.00 -4.78 3.87
CA MET A 122 5.45 -4.32 2.61
C MET A 122 6.46 -3.42 1.92
N THR A 123 6.74 -3.69 0.65
CA THR A 123 7.66 -2.90 -0.17
C THR A 123 6.88 -2.22 -1.29
N PHE A 124 6.80 -0.90 -1.23
CA PHE A 124 6.15 -0.09 -2.24
C PHE A 124 7.19 0.37 -3.25
N THR A 125 6.90 0.18 -4.52
CA THR A 125 7.67 0.74 -5.64
C THR A 125 6.81 1.74 -6.37
N VAL A 126 7.25 2.99 -6.45
CA VAL A 126 6.50 4.12 -7.00
C VAL A 126 7.32 4.87 -8.05
N ASP A 127 6.65 5.53 -8.97
CA ASP A 127 7.29 6.50 -9.86
C ASP A 127 7.49 7.81 -9.06
N ILE A 128 8.74 8.22 -8.87
CA ILE A 128 9.09 9.37 -8.00
C ILE A 128 8.46 10.66 -8.50
N LYS A 129 8.38 10.88 -9.80
CA LYS A 129 7.81 12.11 -10.37
C LYS A 129 6.30 12.22 -10.20
N LYS A 130 5.62 11.08 -10.26
CA LYS A 130 4.16 11.01 -10.17
C LYS A 130 3.67 10.86 -8.74
N PHE A 131 4.52 10.37 -7.84
CA PHE A 131 4.16 10.16 -6.45
C PHE A 131 4.10 11.48 -5.68
N LYS A 132 2.89 11.86 -5.24
CA LYS A 132 2.69 13.07 -4.44
C LYS A 132 3.17 12.84 -3.01
N MET A 133 4.39 13.24 -2.71
CA MET A 133 4.91 13.26 -1.34
C MET A 133 4.29 14.40 -0.53
N PRO A 134 4.08 14.20 0.79
CA PRO A 134 3.72 15.31 1.69
C PRO A 134 4.74 16.45 1.58
N LYS A 135 4.27 17.70 1.61
CA LYS A 135 5.13 18.90 1.46
C LYS A 135 6.31 18.93 2.44
N SER A 136 6.08 18.46 3.68
CA SER A 136 7.12 18.36 4.73
C SER A 136 8.30 17.47 4.34
N VAL A 137 8.05 16.40 3.60
CA VAL A 137 9.09 15.48 3.13
C VAL A 137 9.76 16.00 1.86
N ALA A 138 8.96 16.59 0.97
CA ALA A 138 9.47 17.16 -0.26
C ALA A 138 10.44 18.33 -0.01
N SER A 139 10.26 19.10 1.08
CA SER A 139 11.18 20.19 1.47
C SER A 139 12.53 19.67 1.95
N ASP A 140 12.54 18.60 2.78
CA ASP A 140 13.78 18.02 3.29
C ASP A 140 14.61 17.36 2.18
N ILE A 141 13.94 16.72 1.22
CA ILE A 141 14.60 16.13 0.04
C ILE A 141 15.16 17.20 -0.89
N ARG A 142 14.41 18.29 -1.13
CA ARG A 142 14.87 19.41 -1.99
C ARG A 142 16.04 20.17 -1.41
N ASN A 143 16.13 20.28 -0.10
CA ASN A 143 17.24 20.96 0.58
C ASN A 143 18.56 20.17 0.53
N ASN A 144 18.48 18.84 0.48
CA ASN A 144 19.64 17.95 0.39
C ASN A 144 20.11 17.68 -1.05
N ASP A 145 19.24 17.85 -2.05
CA ASP A 145 19.55 17.56 -3.46
C ASP A 145 19.33 18.78 -4.37
N LYS A 146 20.09 19.85 -4.15
CA LYS A 146 19.93 21.11 -4.91
C LYS A 146 20.05 21.02 -6.44
N GLN A 147 20.30 19.87 -7.08
CA GLN A 147 20.44 19.77 -8.53
C GLN A 147 20.16 18.40 -9.19
N LYS A 148 19.59 17.41 -8.53
CA LYS A 148 19.28 16.17 -9.26
C LYS A 148 17.97 16.28 -10.05
N LYS A 149 18.10 16.45 -11.37
CA LYS A 149 16.98 16.20 -12.30
C LYS A 149 16.73 14.68 -12.30
N TYR A 150 15.64 14.23 -11.70
CA TYR A 150 15.21 12.82 -11.81
C TYR A 150 14.89 12.51 -13.27
N LYS A 151 15.45 11.38 -13.76
CA LYS A 151 15.14 10.88 -15.11
C LYS A 151 13.67 10.44 -15.17
N ASP A 152 13.06 10.49 -16.35
CA ASP A 152 11.73 9.95 -16.55
C ASP A 152 11.76 8.44 -16.22
N ASN A 153 10.74 7.97 -15.49
CA ASN A 153 10.60 6.59 -14.98
C ASN A 153 11.55 6.18 -13.83
N GLU A 154 12.16 7.13 -13.12
CA GLU A 154 12.93 6.79 -11.92
C GLU A 154 11.99 6.29 -10.82
N LYS A 155 12.28 5.07 -10.31
CA LYS A 155 11.47 4.41 -9.28
C LYS A 155 12.04 4.67 -7.90
N GLY A 156 11.16 4.97 -6.96
CA GLY A 156 11.45 5.03 -5.54
C GLY A 156 10.89 3.82 -4.80
N THR A 157 11.53 3.47 -3.68
CA THR A 157 11.08 2.36 -2.84
C THR A 157 10.80 2.85 -1.43
N ILE A 158 9.62 2.48 -0.89
CA ILE A 158 9.22 2.73 0.50
C ILE A 158 9.01 1.36 1.16
N VAL A 159 9.67 1.13 2.28
CA VAL A 159 9.56 -0.14 3.02
C VAL A 159 8.84 0.12 4.33
N LEU A 160 7.76 -0.63 4.58
CA LEU A 160 7.06 -0.70 5.86
C LEU A 160 7.35 -2.05 6.51
N THR A 161 7.88 -2.03 7.73
CA THR A 161 8.09 -3.24 8.53
C THR A 161 7.18 -3.19 9.75
N PHE A 162 6.44 -4.26 9.96
CA PHE A 162 5.51 -4.42 11.07
C PHE A 162 6.13 -5.32 12.14
N SER A 163 6.37 -4.78 13.32
CA SER A 163 7.04 -5.49 14.40
C SER A 163 6.08 -6.10 15.43
N ASN A 164 4.95 -5.44 15.69
CA ASN A 164 4.00 -5.86 16.71
C ASN A 164 2.57 -5.84 16.18
N TYR A 165 1.91 -6.99 16.22
CA TYR A 165 0.50 -7.13 15.91
C TYR A 165 -0.29 -7.51 17.16
N LEU A 166 -1.34 -6.76 17.43
CA LEU A 166 -2.34 -7.08 18.46
C LEU A 166 -3.64 -7.47 17.77
N VAL A 167 -3.77 -8.76 17.44
CA VAL A 167 -4.90 -9.28 16.67
C VAL A 167 -6.04 -9.65 17.61
N ASN A 168 -7.26 -9.17 17.31
CA ASN A 168 -8.50 -9.48 18.03
C ASN A 168 -8.46 -9.16 19.54
N LYS A 169 -7.72 -8.13 19.95
CA LYS A 169 -7.65 -7.69 21.37
C LYS A 169 -8.71 -6.66 21.75
N GLY A 170 -9.57 -6.30 20.81
CA GLY A 170 -10.56 -5.24 20.99
C GLY A 170 -9.93 -3.86 20.84
N ILE A 171 -10.60 -2.98 20.10
CA ILE A 171 -10.22 -1.57 19.95
C ILE A 171 -11.48 -0.74 20.23
N SER A 172 -11.37 0.23 21.16
CA SER A 172 -12.45 1.19 21.41
C SER A 172 -12.74 2.00 20.15
N ASP A 173 -14.01 2.30 19.91
CA ASP A 173 -14.41 3.16 18.81
C ASP A 173 -13.91 4.60 18.96
N ASP A 174 -13.60 5.03 20.18
CA ASP A 174 -13.02 6.34 20.45
C ASP A 174 -11.68 6.56 19.77
N VAL A 175 -10.91 5.48 19.57
CA VAL A 175 -9.64 5.55 18.83
C VAL A 175 -9.83 6.11 17.41
N PHE A 176 -10.99 5.89 16.79
CA PHE A 176 -11.28 6.28 15.41
C PHE A 176 -11.98 7.64 15.29
N LYS A 177 -12.32 8.29 16.40
CA LYS A 177 -12.84 9.66 16.37
C LYS A 177 -11.76 10.61 15.87
N LYS A 178 -12.15 11.59 15.06
CA LYS A 178 -11.27 12.69 14.68
C LYS A 178 -11.13 13.65 15.86
N ASP A 179 -9.91 14.02 16.17
CA ASP A 179 -9.61 15.17 17.03
C ASP A 179 -10.03 16.45 16.33
#